data_428bec7b38c84a26dcc362f302bc057e
#
_entry.id   428bec7b38c84a26dcc362f302bc057e
#
_cell.length_a   1.000
_cell.length_b   1.000
_cell.length_c   1.000
_cell.angle_alpha   90.00
_cell.angle_beta   90.00
_cell.angle_gamma   90.00
#
_symmetry.space_group_name_H-M   'P 1'
#
loop_
_entity.id
_entity.type
_entity.pdbx_description
1 polymer ?
#
loop_
_entity_poly.entity_id
_entity_poly.type
_entity_poly.pdbx_seq_one_letter_code
_entity_poly.pdbx_strand_id
1 'polypeptide(L)'
;MRIKYFHIVVALLLSVVLNSCYSYRQVGLLQERDDLPQYDSVAYEPYRLQVNDEIIYRVITMDQTIAKTLSANTTTNGQYANAYRIYSDGTVDIPFLPPVKLVGLTELEAQDTLRNAMREIIPDADVKMSLYNILSTV
;
A
#
# COMPACT_ATOMS: atom_id res chain seq x y z
N MET A 1 68.54 37.19 5.79
CA MET A 1 67.90 36.24 6.74
C MET A 1 66.41 36.12 6.57
N ARG A 2 65.64 37.16 6.24
CA ARG A 2 64.16 37.16 6.15
C ARG A 2 63.56 36.21 5.05
N ILE A 3 64.25 36.07 3.92
CA ILE A 3 63.77 35.27 2.77
C ILE A 3 63.75 33.75 3.10
N LYS A 4 64.69 33.25 3.87
CA LYS A 4 64.80 31.84 4.25
C LYS A 4 63.62 31.45 5.17
N TYR A 5 63.23 32.29 6.10
CA TYR A 5 62.11 32.05 6.99
C TYR A 5 60.78 32.10 6.25
N PHE A 6 60.67 32.94 5.24
CA PHE A 6 59.48 33.02 4.40
C PHE A 6 59.21 31.68 3.68
N HIS A 7 60.25 31.07 3.06
CA HIS A 7 60.09 29.78 2.42
C HIS A 7 59.75 28.65 3.39
N ILE A 8 60.30 28.69 4.61
CA ILE A 8 59.98 27.72 5.65
C ILE A 8 58.52 27.84 6.07
N VAL A 9 58.01 29.05 6.28
CA VAL A 9 56.59 29.29 6.64
C VAL A 9 55.67 28.85 5.51
N VAL A 10 55.98 29.16 4.26
CA VAL A 10 55.19 28.73 3.10
C VAL A 10 55.18 27.20 2.98
N ALA A 11 56.31 26.53 3.17
CA ALA A 11 56.40 25.08 3.12
C ALA A 11 55.57 24.42 4.23
N LEU A 12 55.58 25.00 5.44
CA LEU A 12 54.84 24.53 6.58
C LEU A 12 53.31 24.70 6.37
N LEU A 13 52.90 25.83 5.77
CA LEU A 13 51.50 26.11 5.41
C LEU A 13 51.02 25.15 4.33
N LEU A 14 51.83 24.86 3.32
CA LEU A 14 51.53 23.92 2.26
C LEU A 14 51.39 22.48 2.80
N SER A 15 52.23 22.10 3.76
CA SER A 15 52.16 20.81 4.44
C SER A 15 50.85 20.60 5.21
N VAL A 16 50.30 21.65 5.83
CA VAL A 16 49.00 21.58 6.53
C VAL A 16 47.83 21.42 5.55
N VAL A 17 47.88 22.09 4.41
CA VAL A 17 46.84 22.00 3.38
C VAL A 17 46.81 20.61 2.73
N LEU A 18 47.97 19.98 2.54
CA LEU A 18 48.04 18.64 1.94
C LEU A 18 47.55 17.51 2.84
N ASN A 19 47.47 17.73 4.16
CA ASN A 19 46.95 16.75 5.10
C ASN A 19 45.41 16.83 5.24
N SER A 20 44.74 17.73 4.55
CA SER A 20 43.26 17.84 4.53
C SER A 20 42.61 16.78 3.61
N CYS A 21 43.08 15.55 3.62
CA CYS A 21 42.38 14.43 3.03
C CYS A 21 41.21 14.02 3.99
N TYR A 22 40.13 14.74 3.91
CA TYR A 22 38.91 14.31 4.54
C TYR A 22 38.38 13.06 3.83
N SER A 23 38.33 11.95 4.53
CA SER A 23 37.90 10.69 3.94
C SER A 23 36.42 10.77 3.61
N TYR A 24 36.09 10.76 2.33
CA TYR A 24 34.72 10.71 1.80
C TYR A 24 33.91 9.53 2.37
N ARG A 25 34.59 8.50 2.87
CA ARG A 25 33.99 7.31 3.47
C ARG A 25 33.19 7.59 4.73
N GLN A 26 33.44 8.70 5.43
CA GLN A 26 32.75 9.02 6.70
C GLN A 26 31.51 9.90 6.53
N VAL A 27 31.28 10.47 5.35
CA VAL A 27 30.19 11.42 5.08
C VAL A 27 29.13 10.87 4.10
N GLY A 28 29.32 9.67 3.57
CA GLY A 28 28.36 9.04 2.67
C GLY A 28 27.06 8.72 3.42
N LEU A 29 25.98 9.39 3.07
CA LEU A 29 24.62 9.13 3.58
C LEU A 29 24.11 7.71 3.22
N LEU A 30 24.77 7.06 2.25
CA LEU A 30 24.49 5.69 1.82
C LEU A 30 25.77 4.87 1.99
N GLN A 31 26.14 4.58 3.23
CA GLN A 31 27.17 3.59 3.50
C GLN A 31 26.52 2.21 3.49
N GLU A 32 27.02 1.32 2.67
CA GLU A 32 26.76 -0.10 2.85
C GLU A 32 27.31 -0.49 4.24
N ARG A 33 26.44 -0.59 5.20
CA ARG A 33 26.77 -1.16 6.51
C ARG A 33 26.72 -2.66 6.34
N ASP A 34 27.85 -3.29 6.45
CA ASP A 34 27.94 -4.76 6.50
C ASP A 34 27.23 -5.37 7.72
N ASP A 35 26.83 -4.51 8.66
CA ASP A 35 26.13 -4.85 9.89
C ASP A 35 24.62 -4.50 9.86
N LEU A 36 24.02 -4.32 8.69
CA LEU A 36 22.58 -4.14 8.60
C LEU A 36 21.89 -5.39 9.16
N PRO A 37 20.93 -5.23 10.09
CA PRO A 37 20.18 -6.35 10.60
C PRO A 37 19.51 -7.07 9.44
N GLN A 38 19.88 -8.33 9.25
CA GLN A 38 19.23 -9.18 8.25
C GLN A 38 17.84 -9.51 8.78
N TYR A 39 16.83 -8.83 8.21
CA TYR A 39 15.46 -9.16 8.53
C TYR A 39 15.11 -10.42 7.72
N ASP A 40 14.81 -11.48 8.43
CA ASP A 40 14.16 -12.62 7.81
C ASP A 40 12.85 -12.13 7.17
N SER A 41 12.63 -12.52 5.92
CA SER A 41 11.37 -12.22 5.26
C SER A 41 10.24 -12.84 6.09
N VAL A 42 9.51 -12.00 6.79
CA VAL A 42 8.29 -12.45 7.46
C VAL A 42 7.38 -12.99 6.37
N ALA A 43 7.03 -14.27 6.47
CA ALA A 43 6.08 -14.87 5.55
C ALA A 43 4.78 -14.02 5.60
N TYR A 44 4.45 -13.39 4.48
CA TYR A 44 3.22 -12.60 4.38
C TYR A 44 2.03 -13.56 4.49
N GLU A 45 1.34 -13.52 5.63
CA GLU A 45 0.06 -14.21 5.79
C GLU A 45 -1.06 -13.25 5.35
N PRO A 46 -1.83 -13.61 4.30
CA PRO A 46 -2.87 -12.73 3.81
C PRO A 46 -3.96 -12.58 4.87
N TYR A 47 -4.41 -11.33 5.06
CA TYR A 47 -5.53 -11.03 5.95
C TYR A 47 -6.78 -11.80 5.52
N ARG A 48 -7.50 -12.34 6.51
CA ARG A 48 -8.80 -13.00 6.29
C ARG A 48 -9.92 -12.16 6.87
N LEU A 49 -10.95 -11.96 6.07
CA LEU A 49 -12.12 -11.17 6.41
C LEU A 49 -12.79 -11.67 7.69
N GLN A 50 -13.15 -10.74 8.56
CA GLN A 50 -13.76 -11.00 9.86
C GLN A 50 -15.17 -10.39 9.93
N VAL A 51 -15.93 -10.83 10.92
CA VAL A 51 -17.21 -10.20 11.28
C VAL A 51 -16.95 -8.73 11.68
N ASN A 52 -17.82 -7.84 11.24
CA ASN A 52 -17.73 -6.38 11.34
C ASN A 52 -16.73 -5.70 10.43
N ASP A 53 -15.97 -6.42 9.59
CA ASP A 53 -15.22 -5.75 8.54
C ASP A 53 -16.16 -5.04 7.59
N GLU A 54 -15.70 -3.92 7.08
CA GLU A 54 -16.41 -3.16 6.05
C GLU A 54 -15.67 -3.26 4.73
N ILE A 55 -16.39 -3.57 3.67
CA ILE A 55 -15.86 -3.70 2.32
C ILE A 55 -16.50 -2.68 1.40
N ILE A 56 -15.74 -2.24 0.43
CA ILE A 56 -16.26 -1.51 -0.73
C ILE A 56 -16.04 -2.37 -1.97
N TYR A 57 -17.01 -2.31 -2.88
CA TYR A 57 -16.85 -3.01 -4.15
C TYR A 57 -17.31 -2.13 -5.31
N ARG A 58 -16.80 -2.45 -6.49
CA ARG A 58 -17.17 -1.82 -7.74
C ARG A 58 -17.38 -2.89 -8.80
N VAL A 59 -18.49 -2.81 -9.50
CA VAL A 59 -18.80 -3.66 -10.65
C VAL A 59 -18.38 -2.96 -11.93
N ILE A 60 -17.71 -3.67 -12.79
CA ILE A 60 -17.27 -3.24 -14.11
C ILE A 60 -18.01 -4.11 -15.14
N THR A 61 -18.77 -3.51 -16.03
CA THR A 61 -19.51 -4.18 -17.11
C THR A 61 -19.45 -3.34 -18.40
N MET A 62 -19.63 -3.98 -19.53
CA MET A 62 -19.68 -3.30 -20.83
C MET A 62 -21.02 -2.57 -21.07
N ASP A 63 -22.08 -2.99 -20.37
CA ASP A 63 -23.37 -2.30 -20.45
C ASP A 63 -23.33 -0.98 -19.68
N GLN A 64 -23.34 0.14 -20.41
CA GLN A 64 -23.27 1.48 -19.84
C GLN A 64 -24.49 1.82 -18.96
N THR A 65 -25.64 1.24 -19.21
CA THR A 65 -26.85 1.50 -18.45
C THR A 65 -26.73 0.86 -17.08
N ILE A 66 -26.31 -0.40 -17.05
CA ILE A 66 -26.04 -1.15 -15.81
C ILE A 66 -24.89 -0.49 -15.04
N ALA A 67 -23.78 -0.16 -15.72
CA ALA A 67 -22.65 0.51 -15.12
C ALA A 67 -23.03 1.82 -14.42
N LYS A 68 -23.86 2.65 -15.07
CA LYS A 68 -24.35 3.91 -14.48
C LYS A 68 -25.24 3.67 -13.27
N THR A 69 -26.15 2.69 -13.35
CA THR A 69 -27.08 2.37 -12.25
C THR A 69 -26.33 1.87 -11.01
N LEU A 70 -25.34 1.01 -11.22
CA LEU A 70 -24.51 0.48 -10.14
C LEU A 70 -23.54 1.55 -9.58
N SER A 71 -23.02 2.42 -10.44
CA SER A 71 -22.11 3.50 -10.04
C SER A 71 -22.82 4.65 -9.32
N ALA A 72 -24.11 4.89 -9.60
CA ALA A 72 -24.90 5.94 -8.93
C ALA A 72 -25.00 5.72 -7.41
N ASN A 73 -24.82 4.48 -6.96
CA ASN A 73 -24.81 4.13 -5.55
C ASN A 73 -23.42 4.20 -4.91
N THR A 74 -22.37 4.56 -5.69
CA THR A 74 -20.99 4.35 -5.22
C THR A 74 -20.24 5.63 -4.81
N THR A 75 -20.75 6.83 -5.16
CA THR A 75 -20.04 8.09 -4.83
C THR A 75 -20.98 9.25 -4.60
N THR A 76 -21.01 9.74 -3.36
CA THR A 76 -21.50 11.08 -3.06
C THR A 76 -20.29 11.87 -2.52
N ASN A 77 -19.93 12.97 -3.19
CA ASN A 77 -18.84 13.89 -2.78
C ASN A 77 -17.43 13.29 -2.67
N GLY A 78 -17.08 12.32 -3.53
CA GLY A 78 -15.72 11.73 -3.54
C GLY A 78 -15.45 10.75 -2.39
N GLN A 79 -16.42 10.47 -1.56
CA GLN A 79 -16.38 9.40 -0.57
C GLN A 79 -17.18 8.20 -1.08
N TYR A 80 -16.68 7.00 -0.79
CA TYR A 80 -17.44 5.78 -1.09
C TYR A 80 -18.73 5.80 -0.28
N ALA A 81 -19.87 5.97 -0.95
CA ALA A 81 -21.16 6.18 -0.30
C ALA A 81 -21.67 4.92 0.42
N ASN A 82 -21.18 3.75 0.06
CA ASN A 82 -21.68 2.48 0.60
C ASN A 82 -20.51 1.54 0.93
N ALA A 83 -20.10 1.55 2.19
CA ALA A 83 -19.37 0.42 2.75
C ALA A 83 -20.39 -0.65 3.19
N TYR A 84 -20.10 -1.89 2.90
CA TYR A 84 -20.92 -3.05 3.24
C TYR A 84 -20.28 -3.80 4.37
N ARG A 85 -21.01 -3.99 5.46
CA ARG A 85 -20.50 -4.68 6.64
C ARG A 85 -20.72 -6.19 6.54
N ILE A 86 -19.74 -6.95 6.98
CA ILE A 86 -19.87 -8.39 7.19
C ILE A 86 -20.61 -8.60 8.50
N TYR A 87 -21.77 -9.22 8.44
CA TYR A 87 -22.64 -9.48 9.60
C TYR A 87 -22.12 -10.61 10.48
N SER A 88 -22.76 -10.81 11.63
CA SER A 88 -22.39 -11.83 12.62
C SER A 88 -22.49 -13.27 12.11
N ASP A 89 -23.32 -13.52 11.10
CA ASP A 89 -23.43 -14.82 10.40
C ASP A 89 -22.32 -15.02 9.35
N GLY A 90 -21.48 -14.01 9.15
CA GLY A 90 -20.38 -14.02 8.18
C GLY A 90 -20.80 -13.69 6.75
N THR A 91 -22.04 -13.21 6.55
CA THR A 91 -22.54 -12.80 5.24
C THR A 91 -22.47 -11.30 5.04
N VAL A 92 -22.58 -10.86 3.81
CA VAL A 92 -22.74 -9.47 3.39
C VAL A 92 -23.95 -9.35 2.49
N ASP A 93 -24.75 -8.30 2.70
CA ASP A 93 -25.90 -7.99 1.87
C ASP A 93 -25.49 -6.97 0.79
N ILE A 94 -25.42 -7.45 -0.42
CA ILE A 94 -25.09 -6.64 -1.60
C ILE A 94 -26.35 -6.51 -2.46
N PRO A 95 -26.70 -5.30 -2.92
CA PRO A 95 -27.84 -5.11 -3.80
C PRO A 95 -27.81 -6.06 -5.00
N PHE A 96 -28.96 -6.62 -5.31
CA PHE A 96 -29.19 -7.58 -6.40
C PHE A 96 -28.60 -8.98 -6.21
N LEU A 97 -27.85 -9.24 -5.14
CA LEU A 97 -27.33 -10.56 -4.81
C LEU A 97 -28.05 -11.16 -3.59
N PRO A 98 -28.16 -12.46 -3.49
CA PRO A 98 -28.47 -13.10 -2.22
C PRO A 98 -27.34 -12.85 -1.21
N PRO A 99 -27.58 -12.98 0.10
CA PRO A 99 -26.53 -12.85 1.10
C PRO A 99 -25.32 -13.75 0.77
N VAL A 100 -24.12 -13.15 0.65
CA VAL A 100 -22.90 -13.84 0.25
C VAL A 100 -21.99 -14.02 1.46
N LYS A 101 -21.53 -15.25 1.72
CA LYS A 101 -20.65 -15.53 2.84
C LYS A 101 -19.21 -15.18 2.48
N LEU A 102 -18.62 -14.21 3.22
CA LEU A 102 -17.26 -13.73 2.98
C LEU A 102 -16.31 -13.92 4.16
N VAL A 103 -16.83 -14.18 5.37
CA VAL A 103 -15.98 -14.39 6.55
C VAL A 103 -14.99 -15.52 6.35
N GLY A 104 -13.72 -15.29 6.74
CA GLY A 104 -12.62 -16.26 6.62
C GLY A 104 -11.93 -16.32 5.25
N LEU A 105 -12.49 -15.66 4.24
CA LEU A 105 -11.89 -15.54 2.92
C LEU A 105 -10.82 -14.44 2.94
N THR A 106 -9.81 -14.58 2.10
CA THR A 106 -8.91 -13.48 1.77
C THR A 106 -9.63 -12.46 0.87
N GLU A 107 -9.09 -11.26 0.74
CA GLU A 107 -9.64 -10.23 -0.15
C GLU A 107 -9.82 -10.73 -1.59
N LEU A 108 -8.85 -11.48 -2.09
CA LEU A 108 -8.89 -12.03 -3.44
C LEU A 108 -9.96 -13.13 -3.59
N GLU A 109 -10.05 -14.06 -2.64
CA GLU A 109 -11.07 -15.10 -2.62
C GLU A 109 -12.48 -14.52 -2.52
N ALA A 110 -12.65 -13.49 -1.69
CA ALA A 110 -13.92 -12.79 -1.55
C ALA A 110 -14.31 -12.03 -2.82
N GLN A 111 -13.34 -11.38 -3.47
CA GLN A 111 -13.54 -10.72 -4.77
C GLN A 111 -14.01 -11.73 -5.83
N ASP A 112 -13.38 -12.91 -5.90
CA ASP A 112 -13.76 -13.95 -6.84
C ASP A 112 -15.14 -14.53 -6.54
N THR A 113 -15.48 -14.68 -5.27
CA THR A 113 -16.82 -15.13 -4.83
C THR A 113 -17.88 -14.13 -5.25
N LEU A 114 -17.67 -12.83 -5.02
CA LEU A 114 -18.59 -11.78 -5.45
C LEU A 114 -18.70 -11.69 -6.97
N ARG A 115 -17.58 -11.84 -7.68
CA ARG A 115 -17.57 -11.85 -9.15
C ARG A 115 -18.43 -13.00 -9.70
N ASN A 116 -18.28 -14.18 -9.16
CA ASN A 116 -19.06 -15.34 -9.59
C ASN A 116 -20.55 -15.15 -9.33
N ALA A 117 -20.91 -14.68 -8.13
CA ALA A 117 -22.31 -14.36 -7.80
C ALA A 117 -22.89 -13.27 -8.72
N MET A 118 -22.10 -12.22 -9.03
CA MET A 118 -22.54 -11.14 -9.90
C MET A 118 -22.74 -11.61 -11.35
N ARG A 119 -21.90 -12.54 -11.84
CA ARG A 119 -22.01 -13.08 -13.19
C ARG A 119 -23.25 -13.93 -13.46
N GLU A 120 -23.90 -14.41 -12.42
CA GLU A 120 -25.21 -15.08 -12.56
C GLU A 120 -26.28 -14.11 -13.03
N ILE A 121 -26.14 -12.81 -12.73
CA ILE A 121 -27.08 -11.74 -13.10
C ILE A 121 -26.56 -10.94 -14.29
N ILE A 122 -25.28 -10.63 -14.32
CA ILE A 122 -24.61 -9.83 -15.34
C ILE A 122 -23.42 -10.65 -15.88
N PRO A 123 -23.58 -11.35 -17.00
CA PRO A 123 -22.59 -12.34 -17.49
C PRO A 123 -21.18 -11.78 -17.74
N ASP A 124 -21.08 -10.49 -18.11
CA ASP A 124 -19.82 -9.78 -18.37
C ASP A 124 -19.27 -9.00 -17.16
N ALA A 125 -19.88 -9.17 -15.98
CA ALA A 125 -19.45 -8.44 -14.79
C ALA A 125 -18.05 -8.86 -14.33
N ASP A 126 -17.21 -7.87 -14.07
CA ASP A 126 -16.02 -7.99 -13.23
C ASP A 126 -16.22 -7.21 -11.95
N VAL A 127 -15.70 -7.74 -10.83
CA VAL A 127 -15.85 -7.12 -9.51
C VAL A 127 -14.46 -6.81 -8.97
N LYS A 128 -14.28 -5.57 -8.53
CA LYS A 128 -13.16 -5.14 -7.72
C LYS A 128 -13.64 -4.84 -6.31
N MET A 129 -12.98 -5.40 -5.33
CA MET A 129 -13.30 -5.23 -3.92
C MET A 129 -12.06 -4.80 -3.15
N SER A 130 -12.25 -4.05 -2.09
CA SER A 130 -11.23 -3.74 -1.11
C SER A 130 -11.82 -3.52 0.28
N LEU A 131 -11.00 -3.71 1.31
CA LEU A 131 -11.38 -3.38 2.67
C LEU A 131 -11.46 -1.87 2.85
N TYR A 132 -12.53 -1.39 3.48
CA TYR A 132 -12.75 0.03 3.72
C TYR A 132 -12.08 0.50 5.02
N ASN A 133 -12.01 -0.34 6.04
CA ASN A 133 -11.66 0.07 7.41
C ASN A 133 -10.41 -0.66 7.94
N ILE A 134 -9.27 -0.51 7.29
CA ILE A 134 -8.01 -1.07 7.82
C ILE A 134 -7.28 -0.10 8.77
N LEU A 135 -7.60 1.21 8.82
CA LEU A 135 -6.71 2.21 9.42
C LEU A 135 -7.38 3.34 10.19
N SER A 136 -8.41 3.10 10.95
CA SER A 136 -8.85 4.10 11.93
C SER A 136 -8.50 3.72 13.38
N THR A 137 -7.46 2.91 13.60
CA THR A 137 -6.99 2.62 14.95
C THR A 137 -5.49 2.88 15.04
N VAL A 138 -5.11 4.13 15.25
CA VAL A 138 -3.90 4.56 15.95
C VAL A 138 -4.29 5.58 16.99
#